data_dc64a887150ded879ee963b6b23083ee
#
_entry.id   dc64a887150ded879ee963b6b23083ee
#
_cell.length_a   1.000
_cell.length_b   1.000
_cell.length_c   1.000
_cell.angle_alpha   90.00
_cell.angle_beta   90.00
_cell.angle_gamma   90.00
#
_symmetry.space_group_name_H-M   'P 1'
#
loop_
_entity.id
_entity.type
_entity.pdbx_description
1 polymer ?
#
loop_
_entity_poly.entity_id
_entity_poly.type
_entity_poly.pdbx_seq_one_letter_code
_entity_poly.pdbx_strand_id
1 'polypeptide(L)'
;IVAAENCHFEDSGAFTGEVSVPMLEELGIKYCIIGHSERRQMFGDTDETVNKKAKRLIAAGITPILCIGETEAQYDAGETEKVIRDQLTGSIADLDAKDVANMVIAYEPIWGIGTGKSATKEDAQNCCAIVRDQVKVMYGQEAADSVRVQYGGSVKPGNIVEYMACPDIDGALIGGASLKADSFMEIIEKTK
;
A
#
# COMPACT_ATOMS: atom_id res chain seq x y z
N ILE A 1 -0.76 -15.02 8.63
CA ILE A 1 -1.90 -14.08 8.78
C ILE A 1 -2.57 -13.97 7.42
N VAL A 2 -3.91 -14.02 7.41
CA VAL A 2 -4.72 -13.77 6.21
C VAL A 2 -5.15 -12.31 6.23
N ALA A 3 -5.04 -11.63 5.09
CA ALA A 3 -5.50 -10.27 4.88
C ALA A 3 -6.64 -10.24 3.85
N ALA A 4 -7.53 -9.25 3.94
CA ALA A 4 -8.51 -8.97 2.89
C ALA A 4 -7.87 -8.11 1.80
N GLU A 5 -8.31 -8.27 0.55
CA GLU A 5 -7.77 -7.53 -0.60
C GLU A 5 -8.57 -6.26 -0.92
N ASN A 6 -9.69 -6.04 -0.25
CA ASN A 6 -10.50 -4.84 -0.30
C ASN A 6 -11.61 -4.91 0.76
N CYS A 7 -12.25 -3.77 1.05
CA CYS A 7 -13.51 -3.68 1.76
C CYS A 7 -14.35 -2.51 1.24
N HIS A 8 -15.63 -2.50 1.62
CA HIS A 8 -16.48 -1.32 1.52
C HIS A 8 -16.46 -0.52 2.83
N PHE A 9 -16.69 0.76 2.77
CA PHE A 9 -16.66 1.64 3.94
C PHE A 9 -18.01 1.71 4.69
N GLU A 10 -19.11 1.24 4.08
CA GLU A 10 -20.41 1.11 4.74
C GLU A 10 -20.53 -0.25 5.40
N ASP A 11 -21.15 -0.29 6.60
CA ASP A 11 -21.30 -1.52 7.37
C ASP A 11 -22.40 -2.44 6.81
N SER A 12 -23.42 -1.85 6.21
CA SER A 12 -24.57 -2.56 5.63
C SER A 12 -25.25 -1.70 4.57
N GLY A 13 -26.06 -2.33 3.72
CA GLY A 13 -26.84 -1.63 2.70
C GLY A 13 -26.92 -2.41 1.39
N ALA A 14 -27.47 -1.77 0.37
CA ALA A 14 -27.63 -2.33 -0.98
C ALA A 14 -26.35 -2.10 -1.81
N PHE A 15 -25.28 -2.78 -1.44
CA PHE A 15 -23.96 -2.71 -2.09
C PHE A 15 -23.61 -4.08 -2.66
N THR A 16 -24.35 -4.52 -3.66
CA THR A 16 -24.23 -5.86 -4.25
C THR A 16 -22.79 -6.15 -4.69
N GLY A 17 -22.20 -7.22 -4.16
CA GLY A 17 -20.84 -7.65 -4.45
C GLY A 17 -19.75 -7.09 -3.53
N GLU A 18 -20.08 -6.13 -2.65
CA GLU A 18 -19.12 -5.58 -1.69
C GLU A 18 -19.04 -6.41 -0.40
N VAL A 19 -17.87 -6.36 0.23
CA VAL A 19 -17.59 -6.96 1.53
C VAL A 19 -17.44 -5.85 2.56
N SER A 20 -18.28 -5.85 3.60
CA SER A 20 -18.21 -4.84 4.66
C SER A 20 -17.14 -5.16 5.70
N VAL A 21 -16.72 -4.14 6.47
CA VAL A 21 -15.76 -4.32 7.56
C VAL A 21 -16.28 -5.27 8.65
N PRO A 22 -17.55 -5.22 9.08
CA PRO A 22 -18.09 -6.22 10.01
C PRO A 22 -17.97 -7.68 9.55
N MET A 23 -18.09 -7.94 8.23
CA MET A 23 -17.87 -9.29 7.69
C MET A 23 -16.41 -9.73 7.86
N LEU A 24 -15.45 -8.80 7.72
CA LEU A 24 -14.03 -9.07 7.94
C LEU A 24 -13.71 -9.31 9.43
N GLU A 25 -14.37 -8.56 10.33
CA GLU A 25 -14.24 -8.75 11.78
C GLU A 25 -14.71 -10.14 12.20
N GLU A 26 -15.85 -10.60 11.68
CA GLU A 26 -16.40 -11.94 11.95
C GLU A 26 -15.42 -13.05 11.56
N LEU A 27 -14.68 -12.87 10.46
CA LEU A 27 -13.64 -13.81 10.02
C LEU A 27 -12.30 -13.66 10.74
N GLY A 28 -12.17 -12.71 11.66
CA GLY A 28 -10.95 -12.46 12.42
C GLY A 28 -9.82 -11.84 11.60
N ILE A 29 -10.14 -11.20 10.48
CA ILE A 29 -9.18 -10.52 9.61
C ILE A 29 -8.54 -9.37 10.37
N LYS A 30 -7.21 -9.20 10.23
CA LYS A 30 -6.42 -8.17 10.91
C LYS A 30 -5.79 -7.13 9.98
N TYR A 31 -5.75 -7.42 8.69
CA TYR A 31 -5.19 -6.52 7.68
C TYR A 31 -6.12 -6.48 6.46
N CYS A 32 -6.21 -5.32 5.82
CA CYS A 32 -6.99 -5.16 4.60
C CYS A 32 -6.24 -4.23 3.64
N ILE A 33 -6.02 -4.67 2.40
CA ILE A 33 -5.50 -3.84 1.32
C ILE A 33 -6.60 -2.89 0.87
N ILE A 34 -6.26 -1.61 0.69
CA ILE A 34 -7.15 -0.58 0.16
C ILE A 34 -6.41 0.29 -0.84
N GLY A 35 -7.13 0.82 -1.81
CA GLY A 35 -6.56 1.73 -2.81
C GLY A 35 -5.57 1.08 -3.77
N HIS A 36 -5.55 -0.26 -3.91
CA HIS A 36 -4.72 -0.96 -4.89
C HIS A 36 -4.92 -0.38 -6.29
N SER A 37 -3.84 -0.31 -7.07
CA SER A 37 -3.84 0.30 -8.40
C SER A 37 -4.96 -0.20 -9.32
N GLU A 38 -5.23 -1.51 -9.33
CA GLU A 38 -6.35 -2.10 -10.09
C GLU A 38 -7.70 -1.55 -9.65
N ARG A 39 -7.90 -1.35 -8.34
CA ARG A 39 -9.15 -0.81 -7.83
C ARG A 39 -9.33 0.66 -8.21
N ARG A 40 -8.25 1.44 -8.20
CA ARG A 40 -8.28 2.83 -8.67
C ARG A 40 -8.58 2.91 -10.16
N GLN A 41 -7.95 2.07 -10.98
CA GLN A 41 -8.08 2.12 -12.44
C GLN A 41 -9.36 1.46 -12.98
N MET A 42 -9.78 0.34 -12.42
CA MET A 42 -10.86 -0.50 -12.97
C MET A 42 -12.18 -0.36 -12.21
N PHE A 43 -12.13 -0.02 -10.93
CA PHE A 43 -13.29 -0.03 -10.04
C PHE A 43 -13.63 1.34 -9.45
N GLY A 44 -12.88 2.38 -9.83
CA GLY A 44 -13.19 3.77 -9.47
C GLY A 44 -12.91 4.15 -8.02
N ASP A 45 -12.02 3.42 -7.32
CA ASP A 45 -11.56 3.85 -6.01
C ASP A 45 -10.82 5.20 -6.14
N THR A 46 -11.25 6.18 -5.34
CA THR A 46 -10.65 7.53 -5.25
C THR A 46 -9.95 7.69 -3.90
N ASP A 47 -9.13 8.72 -3.73
CA ASP A 47 -8.51 9.00 -2.43
C ASP A 47 -9.55 9.22 -1.34
N GLU A 48 -10.69 9.84 -1.67
CA GLU A 48 -11.81 10.02 -0.74
C GLU A 48 -12.42 8.67 -0.30
N THR A 49 -12.70 7.76 -1.25
CA THR A 49 -13.27 6.44 -0.91
C THR A 49 -12.28 5.59 -0.15
N VAL A 50 -10.99 5.66 -0.49
CA VAL A 50 -9.90 5.00 0.22
C VAL A 50 -9.76 5.53 1.65
N ASN A 51 -9.88 6.84 1.85
CA ASN A 51 -9.89 7.46 3.18
C ASN A 51 -11.06 6.95 4.05
N LYS A 52 -12.27 6.87 3.48
CA LYS A 52 -13.43 6.30 4.19
C LYS A 52 -13.18 4.85 4.60
N LYS A 53 -12.58 4.04 3.70
CA LYS A 53 -12.19 2.65 4.02
C LYS A 53 -11.16 2.59 5.14
N ALA A 54 -10.11 3.43 5.08
CA ALA A 54 -9.07 3.51 6.11
C ALA A 54 -9.68 3.83 7.49
N LYS A 55 -10.49 4.88 7.57
CA LYS A 55 -11.20 5.27 8.81
C LYS A 55 -12.04 4.14 9.37
N ARG A 56 -12.79 3.45 8.51
CA ARG A 56 -13.66 2.36 8.96
C ARG A 56 -12.88 1.13 9.44
N LEU A 57 -11.80 0.78 8.76
CA LEU A 57 -10.90 -0.32 9.16
C LEU A 57 -10.22 -0.03 10.51
N ILE A 58 -9.67 1.16 10.68
CA ILE A 58 -9.03 1.61 11.92
C ILE A 58 -10.02 1.53 13.09
N ALA A 59 -11.24 2.03 12.91
CA ALA A 59 -12.29 1.97 13.92
C ALA A 59 -12.65 0.53 14.33
N ALA A 60 -12.42 -0.45 13.47
CA ALA A 60 -12.61 -1.89 13.73
C ALA A 60 -11.35 -2.60 14.26
N GLY A 61 -10.24 -1.89 14.43
CA GLY A 61 -8.96 -2.49 14.83
C GLY A 61 -8.34 -3.38 13.75
N ILE A 62 -8.67 -3.14 12.48
CA ILE A 62 -8.06 -3.79 11.30
C ILE A 62 -7.04 -2.82 10.70
N THR A 63 -5.81 -3.26 10.52
CA THR A 63 -4.72 -2.45 9.97
C THR A 63 -4.88 -2.28 8.45
N PRO A 64 -5.02 -1.04 7.95
CA PRO A 64 -5.01 -0.81 6.52
C PRO A 64 -3.62 -1.02 5.90
N ILE A 65 -3.58 -1.65 4.72
CA ILE A 65 -2.43 -1.64 3.80
C ILE A 65 -2.84 -0.72 2.66
N LEU A 66 -2.44 0.54 2.73
CA LEU A 66 -2.79 1.57 1.76
C LEU A 66 -1.85 1.52 0.55
N CYS A 67 -2.41 1.28 -0.63
CA CYS A 67 -1.67 1.34 -1.89
C CYS A 67 -1.77 2.71 -2.55
N ILE A 68 -0.63 3.21 -3.01
CA ILE A 68 -0.48 4.46 -3.75
C ILE A 68 0.55 4.29 -4.85
N GLY A 69 0.46 5.07 -5.89
CA GLY A 69 1.47 5.07 -6.96
C GLY A 69 0.96 5.71 -8.24
N GLU A 70 1.90 6.06 -9.10
CA GLU A 70 1.65 6.76 -10.37
C GLU A 70 1.47 5.80 -11.54
N THR A 71 0.65 6.23 -12.49
CA THR A 71 0.50 5.59 -13.80
C THR A 71 1.73 5.82 -14.68
N GLU A 72 1.88 5.04 -15.77
CA GLU A 72 2.97 5.23 -16.75
C GLU A 72 2.96 6.64 -17.35
N ALA A 73 1.78 7.19 -17.66
CA ALA A 73 1.68 8.55 -18.20
C ALA A 73 2.16 9.63 -17.19
N GLN A 74 1.87 9.45 -15.91
CA GLN A 74 2.34 10.36 -14.85
C GLN A 74 3.84 10.22 -14.60
N TYR A 75 4.36 8.98 -14.66
CA TYR A 75 5.78 8.72 -14.58
C TYR A 75 6.55 9.39 -15.73
N ASP A 76 6.09 9.21 -16.97
CA ASP A 76 6.68 9.82 -18.16
C ASP A 76 6.62 11.36 -18.13
N ALA A 77 5.59 11.92 -17.47
CA ALA A 77 5.45 13.37 -17.25
C ALA A 77 6.30 13.89 -16.08
N GLY A 78 7.00 13.02 -15.34
CA GLY A 78 7.80 13.42 -14.17
C GLY A 78 6.96 13.82 -12.93
N GLU A 79 5.73 13.33 -12.83
CA GLU A 79 4.78 13.69 -11.78
C GLU A 79 4.80 12.75 -10.56
N THR A 80 5.70 11.78 -10.50
CA THR A 80 5.76 10.75 -9.45
C THR A 80 5.66 11.33 -8.04
N GLU A 81 6.50 12.28 -7.67
CA GLU A 81 6.47 12.89 -6.34
C GLU A 81 5.12 13.56 -6.04
N LYS A 82 4.60 14.32 -7.00
CA LYS A 82 3.31 14.99 -6.84
C LYS A 82 2.19 13.98 -6.60
N VAL A 83 2.15 12.90 -7.39
CA VAL A 83 1.11 11.86 -7.28
C VAL A 83 1.19 11.15 -5.92
N ILE A 84 2.38 10.77 -5.47
CA ILE A 84 2.57 10.16 -4.14
C ILE A 84 2.04 11.07 -3.04
N ARG A 85 2.42 12.35 -3.06
CA ARG A 85 1.99 13.32 -2.04
C ARG A 85 0.49 13.59 -2.07
N ASP A 86 -0.10 13.76 -3.24
CA ASP A 86 -1.53 14.01 -3.41
C ASP A 86 -2.36 12.82 -2.95
N GLN A 87 -2.02 11.60 -3.39
CA GLN A 87 -2.72 10.38 -2.99
C GLN A 87 -2.63 10.11 -1.49
N LEU A 88 -1.46 10.32 -0.88
CA LEU A 88 -1.31 10.22 0.57
C LEU A 88 -2.17 11.26 1.28
N THR A 89 -2.05 12.52 0.90
CA THR A 89 -2.81 13.62 1.52
C THR A 89 -4.31 13.33 1.51
N GLY A 90 -4.85 12.86 0.38
CA GLY A 90 -6.27 12.53 0.28
C GLY A 90 -6.66 11.26 1.04
N SER A 91 -5.84 10.20 0.94
CA SER A 91 -6.19 8.89 1.47
C SER A 91 -6.07 8.77 2.99
N ILE A 92 -5.21 9.58 3.64
CA ILE A 92 -5.02 9.55 5.10
C ILE A 92 -5.47 10.84 5.80
N ALA A 93 -6.19 11.72 5.10
CA ALA A 93 -6.70 12.96 5.67
C ALA A 93 -7.52 12.73 6.96
N ASP A 94 -7.31 13.58 7.96
CA ASP A 94 -8.05 13.59 9.22
C ASP A 94 -7.99 12.27 10.02
N LEU A 95 -6.93 11.47 9.84
CA LEU A 95 -6.61 10.35 10.72
C LEU A 95 -5.79 10.85 11.92
N ASP A 96 -5.80 10.11 13.01
CA ASP A 96 -4.89 10.38 14.12
C ASP A 96 -3.47 9.92 13.80
N ALA A 97 -2.45 10.67 14.26
CA ALA A 97 -1.04 10.34 14.03
C ALA A 97 -0.67 8.92 14.52
N LYS A 98 -1.26 8.48 15.63
CA LYS A 98 -1.09 7.13 16.18
C LYS A 98 -1.61 6.05 15.23
N ASP A 99 -2.73 6.32 14.57
CA ASP A 99 -3.34 5.37 13.65
C ASP A 99 -2.50 5.25 12.37
N VAL A 100 -2.03 6.40 11.84
CA VAL A 100 -1.11 6.42 10.70
C VAL A 100 0.20 5.71 11.02
N ALA A 101 0.76 5.89 12.21
CA ALA A 101 1.96 5.19 12.69
C ALA A 101 1.81 3.65 12.67
N ASN A 102 0.59 3.14 12.79
CA ASN A 102 0.29 1.71 12.80
C ASN A 102 -0.15 1.15 11.42
N MET A 103 -0.31 2.01 10.42
CA MET A 103 -0.65 1.57 9.06
C MET A 103 0.55 0.97 8.34
N VAL A 104 0.24 0.34 7.22
CA VAL A 104 1.21 -0.02 6.19
C VAL A 104 0.87 0.78 4.93
N ILE A 105 1.88 1.38 4.30
CA ILE A 105 1.74 2.10 3.04
C ILE A 105 2.58 1.39 1.99
N ALA A 106 1.95 0.96 0.90
CA ALA A 106 2.60 0.27 -0.20
C ALA A 106 2.71 1.22 -1.41
N TYR A 107 3.94 1.50 -1.83
CA TYR A 107 4.19 2.23 -3.06
C TYR A 107 4.22 1.28 -4.26
N GLU A 108 3.34 1.50 -5.21
CA GLU A 108 3.19 0.72 -6.44
C GLU A 108 3.60 1.55 -7.67
N PRO A 109 4.80 1.36 -8.26
CA PRO A 109 5.10 1.91 -9.58
C PRO A 109 4.24 1.16 -10.62
N ILE A 110 3.04 1.71 -10.96
CA ILE A 110 2.04 1.01 -11.77
C ILE A 110 2.60 0.66 -13.15
N TRP A 111 3.46 1.51 -13.70
CA TRP A 111 4.19 1.27 -14.95
C TRP A 111 5.11 0.03 -14.92
N GLY A 112 5.47 -0.45 -13.72
CA GLY A 112 6.28 -1.65 -13.51
C GLY A 112 5.47 -2.92 -13.26
N ILE A 113 4.16 -2.81 -12.92
CA ILE A 113 3.35 -3.96 -12.55
C ILE A 113 2.92 -4.74 -13.80
N GLY A 114 3.28 -6.03 -13.88
CA GLY A 114 2.88 -6.89 -14.98
C GLY A 114 3.56 -6.63 -16.33
N THR A 115 4.37 -5.58 -16.45
CA THR A 115 5.02 -5.19 -17.72
C THR A 115 6.40 -5.83 -17.92
N GLY A 116 6.95 -6.42 -16.87
CA GLY A 116 8.34 -6.91 -16.84
C GLY A 116 9.39 -5.82 -16.59
N LYS A 117 9.00 -4.53 -16.57
CA LYS A 117 9.82 -3.43 -16.11
C LYS A 117 9.90 -3.48 -14.58
N SER A 118 11.05 -3.18 -14.01
CA SER A 118 11.22 -3.01 -12.56
C SER A 118 11.82 -1.65 -12.32
N ALA A 119 11.35 -0.95 -11.31
CA ALA A 119 12.05 0.23 -10.83
C ALA A 119 13.47 -0.18 -10.39
N THR A 120 14.43 0.72 -10.56
CA THR A 120 15.74 0.51 -9.93
C THR A 120 15.59 0.56 -8.42
N LYS A 121 16.57 0.01 -7.70
CA LYS A 121 16.58 0.10 -6.24
C LYS A 121 16.61 1.56 -5.78
N GLU A 122 17.28 2.42 -6.52
CA GLU A 122 17.39 3.86 -6.29
C GLU A 122 16.02 4.55 -6.47
N ASP A 123 15.27 4.22 -7.52
CA ASP A 123 13.91 4.75 -7.74
C ASP A 123 12.96 4.29 -6.64
N ALA A 124 12.99 3.00 -6.28
CA ALA A 124 12.18 2.45 -5.21
C ALA A 124 12.48 3.13 -3.86
N GLN A 125 13.77 3.30 -3.52
CA GLN A 125 14.21 4.00 -2.33
C GLN A 125 13.70 5.44 -2.32
N ASN A 126 13.89 6.18 -3.42
CA ASN A 126 13.49 7.58 -3.50
C ASN A 126 11.97 7.75 -3.32
N CYS A 127 11.18 6.90 -3.96
CA CYS A 127 9.71 6.96 -3.83
C CYS A 127 9.25 6.59 -2.41
N CYS A 128 9.83 5.56 -1.80
CA CYS A 128 9.50 5.19 -0.42
C CYS A 128 9.95 6.28 0.59
N ALA A 129 11.07 6.96 0.34
CA ALA A 129 11.50 8.13 1.12
C ALA A 129 10.50 9.30 1.00
N ILE A 130 9.95 9.58 -0.20
CA ILE A 130 8.89 10.58 -0.40
C ILE A 130 7.63 10.22 0.39
N VAL A 131 7.25 8.94 0.41
CA VAL A 131 6.12 8.45 1.23
C VAL A 131 6.35 8.78 2.71
N ARG A 132 7.51 8.41 3.24
CA ARG A 132 7.87 8.66 4.65
C ARG A 132 7.95 10.15 4.97
N ASP A 133 8.53 10.95 4.07
CA ASP A 133 8.60 12.40 4.22
C ASP A 133 7.19 13.04 4.24
N GLN A 134 6.27 12.59 3.38
CA GLN A 134 4.90 13.10 3.38
C GLN A 134 4.16 12.75 4.68
N VAL A 135 4.35 11.55 5.22
CA VAL A 135 3.81 11.19 6.55
C VAL A 135 4.40 12.12 7.63
N LYS A 136 5.70 12.39 7.58
CA LYS A 136 6.34 13.35 8.50
C LYS A 136 5.74 14.74 8.41
N VAL A 137 5.50 15.24 7.20
CA VAL A 137 4.92 16.58 6.98
C VAL A 137 3.50 16.65 7.57
N MET A 138 2.72 15.60 7.43
CA MET A 138 1.31 15.58 7.87
C MET A 138 1.14 15.25 9.36
N TYR A 139 1.95 14.32 9.89
CA TYR A 139 1.73 13.67 11.19
C TYR A 139 2.93 13.71 12.13
N GLY A 140 4.04 14.28 11.69
CA GLY A 140 5.26 14.44 12.52
C GLY A 140 6.23 13.26 12.41
N GLN A 141 7.41 13.45 13.01
CA GLN A 141 8.53 12.51 12.90
C GLN A 141 8.21 11.14 13.49
N GLU A 142 7.55 11.09 14.65
CA GLU A 142 7.24 9.83 15.33
C GLU A 142 6.36 8.91 14.47
N ALA A 143 5.33 9.46 13.79
CA ALA A 143 4.50 8.71 12.87
C ALA A 143 5.31 8.21 11.65
N ALA A 144 6.17 9.06 11.10
CA ALA A 144 7.03 8.73 9.97
C ALA A 144 8.06 7.63 10.30
N ASP A 145 8.60 7.62 11.51
CA ASP A 145 9.55 6.59 11.95
C ASP A 145 8.87 5.25 12.23
N SER A 146 7.57 5.27 12.56
CA SER A 146 6.81 4.08 12.96
C SER A 146 6.04 3.42 11.83
N VAL A 147 5.55 4.20 10.84
CA VAL A 147 4.80 3.68 9.70
C VAL A 147 5.66 2.72 8.89
N ARG A 148 5.09 1.59 8.46
CA ARG A 148 5.78 0.65 7.57
C ARG A 148 5.54 1.02 6.12
N VAL A 149 6.63 1.20 5.38
CA VAL A 149 6.57 1.48 3.94
C VAL A 149 7.01 0.24 3.17
N GLN A 150 6.16 -0.25 2.29
CA GLN A 150 6.41 -1.41 1.44
C GLN A 150 6.63 -0.98 0.00
N TYR A 151 7.52 -1.68 -0.69
CA TYR A 151 7.65 -1.59 -2.14
C TYR A 151 6.73 -2.62 -2.81
N GLY A 152 5.80 -2.15 -3.64
CA GLY A 152 4.76 -2.96 -4.33
C GLY A 152 5.00 -3.11 -5.84
N GLY A 153 6.20 -2.87 -6.32
CA GLY A 153 6.54 -3.10 -7.73
C GLY A 153 6.88 -4.56 -8.04
N SER A 154 7.64 -4.78 -9.11
CA SER A 154 8.02 -6.12 -9.59
C SER A 154 9.08 -6.76 -8.68
N VAL A 155 8.64 -7.41 -7.60
CA VAL A 155 9.50 -8.15 -6.65
C VAL A 155 9.63 -9.61 -7.06
N LYS A 156 10.86 -10.13 -7.01
CA LYS A 156 11.22 -11.52 -7.33
C LYS A 156 12.31 -12.00 -6.37
N PRO A 157 12.56 -13.32 -6.26
CA PRO A 157 13.67 -13.85 -5.45
C PRO A 157 15.05 -13.26 -5.79
N GLY A 158 15.22 -12.83 -7.06
CA GLY A 158 16.49 -12.28 -7.55
C GLY A 158 16.78 -10.84 -7.16
N ASN A 159 15.76 -10.05 -6.77
CA ASN A 159 15.91 -8.63 -6.49
C ASN A 159 15.46 -8.19 -5.09
N ILE A 160 14.77 -9.04 -4.33
CA ILE A 160 14.22 -8.66 -3.01
C ILE A 160 15.31 -8.15 -2.05
N VAL A 161 16.48 -8.75 -2.04
CA VAL A 161 17.59 -8.37 -1.14
C VAL A 161 18.04 -6.92 -1.38
N GLU A 162 18.05 -6.48 -2.64
CA GLU A 162 18.45 -5.11 -2.99
C GLU A 162 17.44 -4.08 -2.48
N TYR A 163 16.15 -4.38 -2.57
CA TYR A 163 15.11 -3.51 -2.03
C TYR A 163 15.10 -3.47 -0.50
N MET A 164 15.24 -4.64 0.14
CA MET A 164 15.28 -4.72 1.61
C MET A 164 16.55 -4.11 2.23
N ALA A 165 17.57 -3.83 1.44
CA ALA A 165 18.75 -3.08 1.88
C ALA A 165 18.55 -1.56 1.85
N CYS A 166 17.42 -1.07 1.37
CA CYS A 166 17.08 0.35 1.30
C CYS A 166 16.52 0.84 2.63
N PRO A 167 16.99 1.99 3.16
CA PRO A 167 16.61 2.45 4.51
C PRO A 167 15.14 2.83 4.69
N ASP A 168 14.43 3.18 3.61
CA ASP A 168 13.03 3.56 3.66
C ASP A 168 12.07 2.46 3.18
N ILE A 169 12.57 1.23 2.94
CA ILE A 169 11.76 0.08 2.53
C ILE A 169 11.73 -0.95 3.65
N ASP A 170 10.58 -1.06 4.33
CA ASP A 170 10.39 -1.96 5.48
C ASP A 170 9.84 -3.34 5.07
N GLY A 171 9.48 -3.53 3.80
CA GLY A 171 8.89 -4.75 3.31
C GLY A 171 8.51 -4.69 1.83
N ALA A 172 7.79 -5.71 1.37
CA ALA A 172 7.30 -5.77 0.01
C ALA A 172 5.84 -6.23 -0.06
N LEU A 173 5.07 -5.65 -0.99
CA LEU A 173 3.76 -6.16 -1.39
C LEU A 173 3.95 -6.97 -2.68
N ILE A 174 3.74 -8.29 -2.60
CA ILE A 174 4.19 -9.23 -3.64
C ILE A 174 2.98 -9.81 -4.36
N GLY A 175 2.82 -9.47 -5.66
CA GLY A 175 1.79 -9.99 -6.55
C GLY A 175 2.18 -11.34 -7.19
N GLY A 176 2.45 -11.36 -8.49
CA GLY A 176 2.64 -12.57 -9.29
C GLY A 176 3.68 -13.57 -8.77
N ALA A 177 4.73 -13.12 -8.10
CA ALA A 177 5.74 -14.02 -7.52
C ALA A 177 5.23 -14.82 -6.32
N SER A 178 4.13 -14.39 -5.67
CA SER A 178 3.50 -15.11 -4.56
C SER A 178 2.61 -16.28 -5.00
N LEU A 179 2.28 -16.36 -6.30
CA LEU A 179 1.41 -17.42 -6.85
C LEU A 179 2.10 -18.81 -6.89
N LYS A 180 3.41 -18.85 -6.72
CA LYS A 180 4.19 -20.09 -6.66
C LYS A 180 4.85 -20.22 -5.29
N ALA A 181 4.52 -21.26 -4.55
CA ALA A 181 5.00 -21.48 -3.19
C ALA A 181 6.54 -21.40 -3.10
N ASP A 182 7.27 -22.08 -3.98
CA ASP A 182 8.74 -22.08 -3.99
C ASP A 182 9.32 -20.67 -4.16
N SER A 183 8.75 -19.89 -5.10
CA SER A 183 9.18 -18.50 -5.33
C SER A 183 8.92 -17.62 -4.12
N PHE A 184 7.73 -17.75 -3.51
CA PHE A 184 7.37 -16.96 -2.34
C PHE A 184 8.22 -17.33 -1.11
N MET A 185 8.45 -18.63 -0.90
CA MET A 185 9.33 -19.11 0.17
C MET A 185 10.76 -18.61 0.01
N GLU A 186 11.31 -18.63 -1.22
CA GLU A 186 12.66 -18.10 -1.49
C GLU A 186 12.75 -16.61 -1.16
N ILE A 187 11.72 -15.81 -1.48
CA ILE A 187 11.67 -14.38 -1.10
C ILE A 187 11.71 -14.24 0.42
N ILE A 188 10.88 -15.00 1.14
CA ILE A 188 10.83 -14.94 2.62
C ILE A 188 12.18 -15.34 3.23
N GLU A 189 12.83 -16.37 2.72
CA GLU A 189 14.12 -16.84 3.24
C GLU A 189 15.24 -15.81 3.04
N LYS A 190 15.21 -15.08 1.94
CA LYS A 190 16.18 -14.03 1.63
C LYS A 190 15.98 -12.72 2.42
N THR A 191 14.86 -12.57 3.12
CA THR A 191 14.53 -11.37 3.91
C THR A 191 14.64 -11.58 5.42
N LYS A 192 15.06 -12.78 5.84
CA LYS A 192 15.38 -13.10 7.24
C LYS A 192 16.78 -12.62 7.57
#